data_ae4d0d8f34cb66684584dbb56b03309a
#
_entry.id   ae4d0d8f34cb66684584dbb56b03309a
#
_cell.length_a   1.000
_cell.length_b   1.000
_cell.length_c   1.000
_cell.angle_alpha   90.00
_cell.angle_beta   90.00
_cell.angle_gamma   90.00
#
_symmetry.space_group_name_H-M   'P 1'
#
loop_
_entity.id
_entity.type
_entity.pdbx_description
1 polymer ?
#
loop_
_entity_poly.entity_id
_entity_poly.type
_entity_poly.pdbx_seq_one_letter_code
_entity_poly.pdbx_strand_id
1 'polypeptide(L)'
;MFEETYVINMNTRPDRMMRSSSRLKDLSINFKRFEAVKGDDQANHPNLMPGEVGCYLSHFNIISEAKARGLKSILILEDDVVFTDNVLEKFFEGYKHIPEDWEMIYLGCNHKKPYTRINDKVVKCNYAYTTSAYIIKDTVYDKLLEATRFVNRQIDVQYAELQAAGQINAYAFHPWLMYQEDGWSDIQQRNVDYGMMRL
;
A
#
# COMPACT_ATOMS: atom_id res chain seq x y z
N MET A 1 -6.13 -7.78 -14.16
CA MET A 1 -5.88 -7.73 -12.70
C MET A 1 -5.32 -6.36 -12.31
N PHE A 2 -4.05 -6.06 -12.50
CA PHE A 2 -3.49 -4.70 -12.50
C PHE A 2 -2.62 -4.51 -13.74
N GLU A 3 -2.59 -3.28 -14.27
CA GLU A 3 -1.92 -2.98 -15.54
C GLU A 3 -0.46 -2.60 -15.32
N GLU A 4 -0.17 -2.02 -14.15
CA GLU A 4 1.17 -1.57 -13.81
C GLU A 4 1.47 -1.75 -12.32
N THR A 5 2.73 -2.02 -12.00
CA THR A 5 3.24 -2.10 -10.63
C THR A 5 4.24 -0.99 -10.40
N TYR A 6 4.10 -0.28 -9.29
CA TYR A 6 5.06 0.71 -8.80
C TYR A 6 5.75 0.22 -7.54
N VAL A 7 7.06 0.44 -7.43
CA VAL A 7 7.82 0.26 -6.19
C VAL A 7 8.35 1.61 -5.75
N ILE A 8 7.89 2.10 -4.61
CA ILE A 8 8.37 3.34 -3.99
C ILE A 8 9.70 3.05 -3.30
N ASN A 9 10.75 3.79 -3.68
CA ASN A 9 12.07 3.60 -3.11
C ASN A 9 12.87 4.91 -3.11
N MET A 10 13.52 5.20 -1.99
CA MET A 10 14.43 6.34 -1.86
C MET A 10 15.74 6.11 -2.62
N ASN A 11 16.28 7.14 -3.26
CA ASN A 11 17.60 7.07 -3.94
C ASN A 11 18.73 6.70 -2.99
N THR A 12 18.59 7.02 -1.72
CA THR A 12 19.55 6.69 -0.67
C THR A 12 19.49 5.23 -0.21
N ARG A 13 18.50 4.46 -0.69
CA ARG A 13 18.29 3.06 -0.29
C ARG A 13 18.38 2.08 -1.49
N PRO A 14 19.52 2.06 -2.21
CA PRO A 14 19.72 1.09 -3.29
C PRO A 14 19.73 -0.35 -2.80
N ASP A 15 20.12 -0.58 -1.54
CA ASP A 15 20.06 -1.87 -0.87
C ASP A 15 18.64 -2.46 -0.83
N ARG A 16 17.63 -1.64 -0.44
CA ARG A 16 16.22 -2.05 -0.43
C ARG A 16 15.71 -2.30 -1.85
N MET A 17 16.05 -1.41 -2.80
CA MET A 17 15.64 -1.59 -4.20
C MET A 17 16.16 -2.91 -4.79
N MET A 18 17.38 -3.28 -4.47
CA MET A 18 17.97 -4.54 -4.92
C MET A 18 17.20 -5.75 -4.37
N ARG A 19 16.85 -5.74 -3.06
CA ARG A 19 16.06 -6.83 -2.45
C ARG A 19 14.65 -6.90 -3.04
N SER A 20 13.96 -5.77 -3.17
CA SER A 20 12.63 -5.73 -3.80
C SER A 20 12.65 -6.21 -5.24
N SER A 21 13.66 -5.80 -6.02
CA SER A 21 13.84 -6.25 -7.40
C SER A 21 14.01 -7.76 -7.50
N SER A 22 14.81 -8.36 -6.60
CA SER A 22 14.97 -9.82 -6.56
C SER A 22 13.64 -10.52 -6.26
N ARG A 23 12.93 -10.09 -5.22
CA ARG A 23 11.63 -10.67 -4.83
C ARG A 23 10.60 -10.61 -5.96
N LEU A 24 10.50 -9.48 -6.65
CA LEU A 24 9.56 -9.31 -7.75
C LEU A 24 9.95 -10.10 -9.00
N LYS A 25 11.25 -10.21 -9.28
CA LYS A 25 11.77 -11.04 -10.36
C LYS A 25 11.44 -12.52 -10.15
N ASP A 26 11.60 -13.03 -8.93
CA ASP A 26 11.25 -14.40 -8.57
C ASP A 26 9.75 -14.69 -8.77
N LEU A 27 8.92 -13.68 -8.64
CA LEU A 27 7.48 -13.73 -8.90
C LEU A 27 7.09 -13.40 -10.36
N SER A 28 8.07 -13.11 -11.24
CA SER A 28 7.84 -12.67 -12.62
C SER A 28 6.96 -11.42 -12.73
N ILE A 29 7.03 -10.52 -11.74
CA ILE A 29 6.30 -9.26 -11.71
C ILE A 29 7.20 -8.15 -12.26
N ASN A 30 6.81 -7.57 -13.40
CA ASN A 30 7.42 -6.35 -13.92
C ASN A 30 6.95 -5.15 -13.11
N PHE A 31 7.86 -4.21 -12.85
CA PHE A 31 7.54 -3.01 -12.08
C PHE A 31 8.28 -1.78 -12.60
N LYS A 32 7.76 -0.61 -12.24
CA LYS A 32 8.44 0.68 -12.36
C LYS A 32 8.89 1.15 -10.98
N ARG A 33 10.16 1.53 -10.86
CA ARG A 33 10.61 2.23 -9.67
C ARG A 33 10.06 3.63 -9.67
N PHE A 34 9.38 4.00 -8.60
CA PHE A 34 9.00 5.38 -8.30
C PHE A 34 10.00 5.95 -7.28
N GLU A 35 10.68 7.04 -7.66
CA GLU A 35 11.58 7.72 -6.73
C GLU A 35 10.78 8.38 -5.64
N ALA A 36 10.96 7.93 -4.39
CA ALA A 36 10.23 8.45 -3.24
C ALA A 36 10.48 9.94 -3.05
N VAL A 37 9.42 10.68 -2.79
CA VAL A 37 9.50 12.11 -2.49
C VAL A 37 10.21 12.30 -1.14
N LYS A 38 11.15 13.25 -1.08
CA LYS A 38 11.74 13.69 0.18
C LYS A 38 10.79 14.62 0.93
N GLY A 39 10.45 14.24 2.15
CA GLY A 39 9.55 15.03 2.97
C GLY A 39 10.17 16.32 3.54
N ASP A 40 11.50 16.38 3.70
CA ASP A 40 12.20 17.56 4.23
C ASP A 40 11.97 18.81 3.37
N ASP A 41 11.76 18.65 2.07
CA ASP A 41 11.48 19.75 1.14
C ASP A 41 10.05 20.28 1.31
N GLN A 42 9.23 19.64 2.15
CA GLN A 42 7.81 19.91 2.39
C GLN A 42 7.52 20.29 3.85
N ALA A 43 8.47 20.90 4.55
CA ALA A 43 8.54 21.05 6.02
C ALA A 43 7.43 21.87 6.71
N ASN A 44 6.32 22.17 6.05
CA ASN A 44 5.24 22.99 6.63
C ASN A 44 4.08 22.15 7.22
N HIS A 45 4.33 20.91 7.62
CA HIS A 45 3.30 20.01 8.17
C HIS A 45 3.59 19.69 9.64
N PRO A 46 3.15 20.51 10.60
CA PRO A 46 3.59 20.44 12.00
C PRO A 46 3.19 19.15 12.73
N ASN A 47 2.25 18.39 12.18
CA ASN A 47 1.73 17.15 12.78
C ASN A 47 2.30 15.89 12.15
N LEU A 48 3.20 16.00 11.17
CA LEU A 48 3.78 14.88 10.44
C LEU A 48 5.31 14.95 10.46
N MET A 49 5.95 13.80 10.58
CA MET A 49 7.39 13.71 10.37
C MET A 49 7.71 13.86 8.87
N PRO A 50 8.89 14.38 8.50
CA PRO A 50 9.29 14.51 7.10
C PRO A 50 9.12 13.22 6.29
N GLY A 51 9.47 12.06 6.86
CA GLY A 51 9.29 10.76 6.21
C GLY A 51 7.81 10.43 5.93
N GLU A 52 6.88 10.82 6.82
CA GLU A 52 5.44 10.63 6.62
C GLU A 52 4.92 11.52 5.48
N VAL A 53 5.41 12.75 5.38
CA VAL A 53 5.09 13.67 4.27
C VAL A 53 5.62 13.10 2.95
N GLY A 54 6.85 12.60 2.94
CA GLY A 54 7.44 11.98 1.74
C GLY A 54 6.68 10.73 1.28
N CYS A 55 6.31 9.86 2.21
CA CYS A 55 5.46 8.70 1.94
C CYS A 55 4.12 9.14 1.34
N TYR A 56 3.43 10.08 2.00
CA TYR A 56 2.18 10.66 1.54
C TYR A 56 2.24 11.14 0.09
N LEU A 57 3.18 12.01 -0.19
CA LEU A 57 3.33 12.61 -1.52
C LEU A 57 3.72 11.58 -2.59
N SER A 58 4.48 10.55 -2.23
CA SER A 58 4.83 9.47 -3.14
C SER A 58 3.60 8.70 -3.61
N HIS A 59 2.73 8.28 -2.69
CA HIS A 59 1.49 7.61 -3.02
C HIS A 59 0.53 8.52 -3.80
N PHE A 60 0.36 9.77 -3.37
CA PHE A 60 -0.47 10.75 -4.07
C PHE A 60 -0.04 10.94 -5.53
N ASN A 61 1.26 11.10 -5.77
CA ASN A 61 1.81 11.33 -7.11
C ASN A 61 1.64 10.11 -8.00
N ILE A 62 1.83 8.88 -7.48
CA ILE A 62 1.60 7.64 -8.25
C ILE A 62 0.13 7.55 -8.68
N ILE A 63 -0.82 7.82 -7.78
CA ILE A 63 -2.25 7.77 -8.11
C ILE A 63 -2.61 8.85 -9.13
N SER A 64 -2.05 10.06 -8.99
CA SER A 64 -2.23 11.17 -9.94
C SER A 64 -1.69 10.81 -11.33
N GLU A 65 -0.50 10.20 -11.40
CA GLU A 65 0.08 9.72 -12.65
C GLU A 65 -0.77 8.62 -13.28
N ALA A 66 -1.18 7.62 -12.50
CA ALA A 66 -2.01 6.52 -12.97
C ALA A 66 -3.33 7.02 -13.56
N LYS A 67 -3.98 7.98 -12.87
CA LYS A 67 -5.20 8.63 -13.37
C LYS A 67 -4.96 9.39 -14.67
N ALA A 68 -3.92 10.22 -14.73
CA ALA A 68 -3.58 10.99 -15.94
C ALA A 68 -3.28 10.09 -17.16
N ARG A 69 -2.74 8.90 -16.92
CA ARG A 69 -2.44 7.88 -17.94
C ARG A 69 -3.65 6.99 -18.29
N GLY A 70 -4.74 7.10 -17.55
CA GLY A 70 -5.96 6.31 -17.76
C GLY A 70 -5.81 4.83 -17.39
N LEU A 71 -4.87 4.48 -16.50
CA LEU A 71 -4.67 3.11 -16.05
C LEU A 71 -5.87 2.62 -15.25
N LYS A 72 -6.38 1.42 -15.58
CA LYS A 72 -7.58 0.86 -14.96
C LYS A 72 -7.33 0.32 -13.56
N SER A 73 -6.12 -0.12 -13.28
CA SER A 73 -5.72 -0.59 -11.96
C SER A 73 -4.21 -0.65 -11.84
N ILE A 74 -3.70 -0.38 -10.64
CA ILE A 74 -2.28 -0.41 -10.33
C ILE A 74 -2.02 -1.16 -9.02
N LEU A 75 -0.85 -1.78 -8.93
CA LEU A 75 -0.27 -2.30 -7.69
C LEU A 75 0.79 -1.32 -7.20
N ILE A 76 0.68 -0.88 -5.95
CA ILE A 76 1.69 -0.02 -5.30
C ILE A 76 2.34 -0.82 -4.18
N LEU A 77 3.67 -0.82 -4.17
CA LEU A 77 4.53 -1.50 -3.19
C LEU A 77 5.53 -0.51 -2.59
N GLU A 78 5.79 -0.62 -1.29
CA GLU A 78 6.97 -0.03 -0.66
C GLU A 78 8.17 -1.00 -0.79
N ASP A 79 9.39 -0.49 -0.65
CA ASP A 79 10.63 -1.25 -0.91
C ASP A 79 11.02 -2.24 0.20
N ASP A 80 10.22 -2.34 1.26
CA ASP A 80 10.42 -3.27 2.39
C ASP A 80 9.41 -4.43 2.42
N VAL A 81 8.61 -4.58 1.37
CA VAL A 81 7.65 -5.68 1.25
C VAL A 81 8.36 -7.02 1.11
N VAL A 82 7.96 -7.97 1.96
CA VAL A 82 8.34 -9.38 1.89
C VAL A 82 7.09 -10.22 1.67
N PHE A 83 7.09 -11.05 0.64
CA PHE A 83 5.96 -11.90 0.33
C PHE A 83 6.01 -13.21 1.13
N THR A 84 4.84 -13.73 1.48
CA THR A 84 4.72 -15.05 2.13
C THR A 84 4.96 -16.18 1.12
N ASP A 85 5.27 -17.37 1.62
CA ASP A 85 5.43 -18.55 0.78
C ASP A 85 4.18 -18.81 -0.06
N ASN A 86 4.38 -19.25 -1.30
CA ASN A 86 3.32 -19.54 -2.26
C ASN A 86 2.37 -18.37 -2.51
N VAL A 87 2.91 -17.12 -2.47
CA VAL A 87 2.10 -15.90 -2.56
C VAL A 87 1.24 -15.85 -3.82
N LEU A 88 1.73 -16.27 -4.97
CA LEU A 88 0.96 -16.24 -6.23
C LEU A 88 -0.24 -17.19 -6.18
N GLU A 89 -0.05 -18.43 -5.69
CA GLU A 89 -1.14 -19.38 -5.52
C GLU A 89 -2.22 -18.82 -4.58
N LYS A 90 -1.81 -18.37 -3.39
CA LYS A 90 -2.70 -17.76 -2.40
C LYS A 90 -3.42 -16.53 -2.94
N PHE A 91 -2.70 -15.69 -3.71
CA PHE A 91 -3.28 -14.52 -4.35
C PHE A 91 -4.38 -14.91 -5.34
N PHE A 92 -4.09 -15.82 -6.28
CA PHE A 92 -5.08 -16.23 -7.28
C PHE A 92 -6.28 -16.95 -6.67
N GLU A 93 -6.06 -17.76 -5.64
CA GLU A 93 -7.16 -18.37 -4.91
C GLU A 93 -8.02 -17.35 -4.18
N GLY A 94 -7.43 -16.44 -3.44
CA GLY A 94 -8.16 -15.41 -2.71
C GLY A 94 -8.86 -14.41 -3.63
N TYR A 95 -8.22 -14.03 -4.73
CA TYR A 95 -8.76 -13.06 -5.69
C TYR A 95 -10.11 -13.49 -6.29
N LYS A 96 -10.34 -14.79 -6.48
CA LYS A 96 -11.62 -15.34 -6.96
C LYS A 96 -12.79 -15.06 -6.01
N HIS A 97 -12.48 -14.76 -4.76
CA HIS A 97 -13.46 -14.54 -3.70
C HIS A 97 -13.63 -13.08 -3.31
N ILE A 98 -12.86 -12.18 -3.90
CA ILE A 98 -13.01 -10.74 -3.66
C ILE A 98 -14.31 -10.28 -4.34
N PRO A 99 -15.21 -9.58 -3.62
CA PRO A 99 -16.44 -9.06 -4.19
C PRO A 99 -16.18 -8.15 -5.40
N GLU A 100 -17.05 -8.18 -6.40
CA GLU A 100 -16.88 -7.44 -7.67
C GLU A 100 -16.81 -5.92 -7.49
N ASP A 101 -17.43 -5.42 -6.43
CA ASP A 101 -17.48 -4.00 -6.05
C ASP A 101 -16.18 -3.46 -5.41
N TRP A 102 -15.11 -4.25 -5.39
CA TRP A 102 -13.85 -3.81 -4.80
C TRP A 102 -13.26 -2.61 -5.55
N GLU A 103 -12.73 -1.69 -4.78
CA GLU A 103 -12.01 -0.52 -5.26
C GLU A 103 -10.55 -0.53 -4.79
N MET A 104 -10.29 -1.16 -3.63
CA MET A 104 -8.98 -1.30 -3.04
C MET A 104 -8.78 -2.69 -2.44
N ILE A 105 -7.61 -3.30 -2.63
CA ILE A 105 -7.25 -4.60 -2.07
C ILE A 105 -5.88 -4.49 -1.42
N TYR A 106 -5.81 -4.77 -0.14
CA TYR A 106 -4.54 -4.89 0.58
C TYR A 106 -3.99 -6.31 0.48
N LEU A 107 -2.69 -6.44 0.20
CA LEU A 107 -1.98 -7.71 0.30
C LEU A 107 -1.70 -8.07 1.77
N GLY A 108 -1.55 -7.07 2.61
CA GLY A 108 -1.45 -7.12 4.05
C GLY A 108 -1.72 -5.73 4.63
N CYS A 109 -2.37 -5.66 5.79
CA CYS A 109 -2.74 -4.40 6.42
C CYS A 109 -2.92 -4.56 7.93
N ASN A 110 -2.88 -3.46 8.66
CA ASN A 110 -3.08 -3.44 10.11
C ASN A 110 -4.51 -2.99 10.44
N HIS A 111 -5.37 -3.94 10.81
CA HIS A 111 -6.75 -3.64 11.20
C HIS A 111 -6.79 -2.96 12.58
N LYS A 112 -7.22 -1.70 12.62
CA LYS A 112 -7.41 -0.91 13.85
C LYS A 112 -8.83 -1.01 14.42
N LYS A 113 -9.78 -1.50 13.61
CA LYS A 113 -11.13 -1.91 14.02
C LYS A 113 -11.40 -3.31 13.50
N PRO A 114 -12.34 -4.05 14.10
CA PRO A 114 -12.72 -5.36 13.60
C PRO A 114 -13.10 -5.29 12.12
N TYR A 115 -12.54 -6.20 11.34
CA TYR A 115 -12.90 -6.38 9.93
C TYR A 115 -14.18 -7.21 9.79
N THR A 116 -14.83 -7.15 8.64
CA THR A 116 -15.95 -8.02 8.31
C THR A 116 -15.44 -9.21 7.50
N ARG A 117 -15.62 -10.42 8.01
CA ARG A 117 -15.20 -11.64 7.30
C ARG A 117 -16.11 -11.90 6.10
N ILE A 118 -15.55 -12.01 4.91
CA ILE A 118 -16.24 -12.44 3.71
C ILE A 118 -16.21 -13.97 3.60
N ASN A 119 -15.00 -14.52 3.78
CA ASN A 119 -14.75 -15.97 3.85
C ASN A 119 -13.41 -16.23 4.57
N ASP A 120 -12.83 -17.41 4.40
CA ASP A 120 -11.54 -17.78 5.01
C ASP A 120 -10.32 -17.17 4.32
N LYS A 121 -10.46 -16.55 3.15
CA LYS A 121 -9.38 -15.98 2.34
C LYS A 121 -9.46 -14.45 2.19
N VAL A 122 -10.62 -13.85 2.46
CA VAL A 122 -10.88 -12.43 2.20
C VAL A 122 -11.69 -11.81 3.33
N VAL A 123 -11.29 -10.61 3.72
CA VAL A 123 -12.02 -9.78 4.68
C VAL A 123 -12.30 -8.40 4.10
N LYS A 124 -13.39 -7.75 4.52
CA LYS A 124 -13.66 -6.33 4.23
C LYS A 124 -13.00 -5.48 5.31
N CYS A 125 -12.26 -4.47 4.90
CA CYS A 125 -11.59 -3.52 5.78
C CYS A 125 -12.59 -2.48 6.27
N ASN A 126 -12.73 -2.35 7.59
CA ASN A 126 -13.60 -1.33 8.20
C ASN A 126 -12.80 -0.14 8.73
N TYR A 127 -11.52 -0.33 9.02
CA TYR A 127 -10.54 0.70 9.39
C TYR A 127 -9.15 0.06 9.41
N ALA A 128 -8.48 0.02 8.27
CA ALA A 128 -7.18 -0.62 8.12
C ALA A 128 -6.11 0.39 7.70
N TYR A 129 -4.96 0.30 8.37
CA TYR A 129 -3.75 1.08 8.10
C TYR A 129 -2.76 0.27 7.27
N THR A 130 -1.69 0.94 6.90
CA THR A 130 -0.52 0.40 6.19
C THR A 130 -0.73 0.39 4.68
N THR A 131 0.05 1.22 4.01
CA THR A 131 0.03 1.37 2.54
C THR A 131 1.20 0.65 1.85
N SER A 132 1.81 -0.33 2.51
CA SER A 132 3.02 -0.99 2.00
C SER A 132 2.78 -1.85 0.76
N ALA A 133 1.60 -2.45 0.61
CA ALA A 133 1.26 -3.24 -0.58
C ALA A 133 -0.26 -3.28 -0.81
N TYR A 134 -0.71 -2.62 -1.87
CA TYR A 134 -2.13 -2.59 -2.19
C TYR A 134 -2.40 -2.38 -3.69
N ILE A 135 -3.55 -2.87 -4.14
CA ILE A 135 -4.06 -2.69 -5.50
C ILE A 135 -5.26 -1.74 -5.45
N ILE A 136 -5.36 -0.82 -6.40
CA ILE A 136 -6.50 0.08 -6.56
C ILE A 136 -6.99 0.12 -7.99
N LYS A 137 -8.30 0.34 -8.17
CA LYS A 137 -8.96 0.59 -9.45
C LYS A 137 -9.04 2.08 -9.77
N ASP A 138 -9.23 2.40 -11.04
CA ASP A 138 -9.50 3.76 -11.51
C ASP A 138 -10.77 4.37 -10.88
N THR A 139 -11.74 3.55 -10.52
CA THR A 139 -12.99 3.97 -9.86
C THR A 139 -12.78 4.66 -8.51
N VAL A 140 -11.63 4.43 -7.86
CA VAL A 140 -11.30 5.02 -6.55
C VAL A 140 -10.32 6.19 -6.62
N TYR A 141 -9.66 6.41 -7.75
CA TYR A 141 -8.60 7.43 -7.85
C TYR A 141 -9.09 8.82 -7.42
N ASP A 142 -10.25 9.27 -7.91
CA ASP A 142 -10.80 10.58 -7.57
C ASP A 142 -11.10 10.71 -6.08
N LYS A 143 -11.66 9.67 -5.48
CA LYS A 143 -11.98 9.66 -4.04
C LYS A 143 -10.70 9.74 -3.19
N LEU A 144 -9.66 8.96 -3.57
CA LEU A 144 -8.38 8.99 -2.86
C LEU A 144 -7.69 10.35 -3.02
N LEU A 145 -7.60 10.89 -4.25
CA LEU A 145 -6.97 12.17 -4.52
C LEU A 145 -7.67 13.34 -3.84
N GLU A 146 -9.01 13.35 -3.80
CA GLU A 146 -9.75 14.40 -3.09
C GLU A 146 -9.56 14.30 -1.58
N ALA A 147 -9.65 13.10 -1.00
CA ALA A 147 -9.41 12.89 0.42
C ALA A 147 -7.98 13.26 0.83
N THR A 148 -7.02 13.01 -0.04
CA THR A 148 -5.60 13.30 0.19
C THR A 148 -5.15 14.62 -0.44
N ARG A 149 -6.05 15.54 -0.70
CA ARG A 149 -5.73 16.85 -1.26
C ARG A 149 -4.88 17.71 -0.32
N PHE A 150 -5.07 17.54 0.98
CA PHE A 150 -4.33 18.28 2.01
C PHE A 150 -3.53 17.30 2.87
N VAL A 151 -2.22 17.54 2.96
CA VAL A 151 -1.30 16.76 3.79
C VAL A 151 -1.45 17.20 5.25
N ASN A 152 -2.39 16.61 5.97
CA ASN A 152 -2.71 16.98 7.36
C ASN A 152 -2.59 15.82 8.36
N ARG A 153 -2.51 14.59 7.89
CA ARG A 153 -2.26 13.35 8.66
C ARG A 153 -1.68 12.29 7.74
N GLN A 154 -1.30 11.15 8.28
CA GLN A 154 -0.74 10.03 7.50
C GLN A 154 -1.73 9.57 6.42
N ILE A 155 -1.22 9.14 5.26
CA ILE A 155 -2.06 8.78 4.12
C ILE A 155 -2.93 7.55 4.38
N ASP A 156 -2.41 6.56 5.09
CA ASP A 156 -3.13 5.36 5.47
C ASP A 156 -4.28 5.64 6.43
N VAL A 157 -4.13 6.64 7.32
CA VAL A 157 -5.21 7.12 8.19
C VAL A 157 -6.35 7.72 7.36
N GLN A 158 -6.04 8.52 6.33
CA GLN A 158 -7.07 9.09 5.45
C GLN A 158 -7.81 8.01 4.68
N TYR A 159 -7.10 6.99 4.18
CA TYR A 159 -7.74 5.85 3.52
C TYR A 159 -8.61 5.04 4.48
N ALA A 160 -8.18 4.87 5.73
CA ALA A 160 -8.97 4.19 6.75
C ALA A 160 -10.26 4.96 7.12
N GLU A 161 -10.23 6.29 7.08
CA GLU A 161 -11.43 7.12 7.27
C GLU A 161 -12.45 6.93 6.14
N LEU A 162 -11.99 6.85 4.90
CA LEU A 162 -12.86 6.53 3.76
C LEU A 162 -13.51 5.14 3.89
N GLN A 163 -12.73 4.15 4.37
CA GLN A 163 -13.26 2.82 4.67
C GLN A 163 -14.36 2.88 5.75
N ALA A 164 -14.08 3.55 6.86
CA ALA A 164 -15.03 3.67 7.98
C ALA A 164 -16.30 4.42 7.61
N ALA A 165 -16.19 5.38 6.70
CA ALA A 165 -17.33 6.14 6.17
C ALA A 165 -18.11 5.38 5.08
N GLY A 166 -17.66 4.18 4.67
CA GLY A 166 -18.27 3.42 3.58
C GLY A 166 -18.15 4.09 2.21
N GLN A 167 -17.19 5.00 2.05
CA GLN A 167 -16.97 5.73 0.80
C GLN A 167 -16.14 4.94 -0.20
N ILE A 168 -15.35 3.96 0.29
CA ILE A 168 -14.58 3.02 -0.54
C ILE A 168 -14.82 1.58 -0.09
N ASN A 169 -14.86 0.67 -1.06
CA ASN A 169 -14.90 -0.76 -0.83
C ASN A 169 -13.49 -1.33 -0.81
N ALA A 170 -12.91 -1.40 0.38
CA ALA A 170 -11.58 -1.95 0.61
C ALA A 170 -11.65 -3.36 1.19
N TYR A 171 -10.84 -4.26 0.63
CA TYR A 171 -10.72 -5.65 1.07
C TYR A 171 -9.27 -5.98 1.37
N ALA A 172 -9.02 -7.05 2.10
CA ALA A 172 -7.69 -7.58 2.35
C ALA A 172 -7.69 -9.10 2.23
N PHE A 173 -6.56 -9.64 1.82
CA PHE A 173 -6.31 -11.08 1.93
C PHE A 173 -6.21 -11.50 3.39
N HIS A 174 -6.69 -12.71 3.68
CA HIS A 174 -6.64 -13.31 5.02
C HIS A 174 -6.36 -14.82 4.90
N PRO A 175 -5.22 -15.34 5.41
CA PRO A 175 -4.12 -14.58 6.03
C PRO A 175 -3.43 -13.64 5.02
N TRP A 176 -2.63 -12.71 5.54
CA TRP A 176 -1.89 -11.75 4.71
C TRP A 176 -0.92 -12.42 3.76
N LEU A 177 -0.72 -11.82 2.60
CA LEU A 177 0.19 -12.29 1.56
C LEU A 177 1.58 -11.66 1.65
N MET A 178 1.75 -10.67 2.51
CA MET A 178 2.99 -9.95 2.72
C MET A 178 3.12 -9.42 4.15
N TYR A 179 4.34 -9.10 4.52
CA TYR A 179 4.70 -8.34 5.71
C TYR A 179 5.83 -7.35 5.37
N GLN A 180 6.08 -6.39 6.25
CA GLN A 180 7.20 -5.46 6.11
C GLN A 180 8.47 -6.09 6.71
N GLU A 181 9.61 -5.87 6.05
CA GLU A 181 10.93 -6.29 6.54
C GLU A 181 11.30 -5.52 7.81
N ASP A 182 11.74 -6.24 8.83
CA ASP A 182 12.24 -5.61 10.05
C ASP A 182 13.51 -4.79 9.77
N GLY A 183 13.75 -3.76 10.55
CA GLY A 183 14.94 -2.97 10.46
C GLY A 183 14.72 -1.47 10.60
N TRP A 184 15.64 -0.69 10.06
CA TRP A 184 15.56 0.76 10.12
C TRP A 184 14.42 1.30 9.24
N SER A 185 13.48 2.02 9.84
CA SER A 185 12.44 2.75 9.13
C SER A 185 12.89 4.18 8.84
N ASP A 186 12.98 4.54 7.57
CA ASP A 186 13.31 5.92 7.15
C ASP A 186 12.16 6.89 7.45
N ILE A 187 10.93 6.38 7.57
CA ILE A 187 9.76 7.17 7.97
C ILE A 187 9.79 7.45 9.47
N GLN A 188 9.96 6.41 10.31
CA GLN A 188 9.88 6.51 11.76
C GLN A 188 11.22 6.88 12.41
N GLN A 189 12.33 6.92 11.65
CA GLN A 189 13.69 7.20 12.11
C GLN A 189 14.13 6.32 13.30
N ARG A 190 13.76 5.04 13.26
CA ARG A 190 14.10 4.03 14.28
C ARG A 190 14.08 2.62 13.71
N ASN A 191 14.68 1.69 14.42
CA ASN A 191 14.48 0.28 14.14
C ASN A 191 13.05 -0.14 14.52
N VAL A 192 12.39 -0.84 13.61
CA VAL A 192 11.02 -1.36 13.78
C VAL A 192 11.05 -2.87 13.64
N ASP A 193 10.32 -3.54 14.51
CA ASP A 193 10.00 -4.96 14.43
C ASP A 193 8.53 -5.10 14.04
N TYR A 194 8.29 -5.68 12.89
CA TYR A 194 6.96 -5.95 12.36
C TYR A 194 6.48 -7.39 12.64
N GLY A 195 7.10 -8.08 13.61
CA GLY A 195 6.80 -9.47 13.96
C GLY A 195 5.33 -9.76 14.23
N MET A 196 4.57 -8.78 14.77
CA MET A 196 3.12 -8.90 14.94
C MET A 196 2.34 -8.96 13.61
N MET A 197 2.96 -8.61 12.49
CA MET A 197 2.36 -8.70 11.16
C MET A 197 2.66 -10.04 10.47
N ARG A 198 3.29 -10.99 11.16
CA ARG A 198 3.62 -12.33 10.63
C ARG A 198 2.66 -13.43 11.10
N LEU A 199 1.60 -13.09 11.84
CA LEU A 199 0.61 -14.00 12.41
C LEU A 199 -0.58 -14.23 11.48
#